data_d6e1a4adc17497efde5d4825a9f7be23
#
_entry.id   d6e1a4adc17497efde5d4825a9f7be23
#
_cell.length_a   1.000
_cell.length_b   1.000
_cell.length_c   1.000
_cell.angle_alpha   90.00
_cell.angle_beta   90.00
_cell.angle_gamma   90.00
#
_symmetry.space_group_name_H-M   'P 1'
#
loop_
_entity.id
_entity.type
_entity.pdbx_description
1 polymer ?
#
loop_
_entity_poly.entity_id
_entity_poly.type
_entity_poly.pdbx_seq_one_letter_code
_entity_poly.pdbx_strand_id
1 'polypeptide(L)'
;MSEDNIENQESIPVKLILERIFLKDASFESPSSPSIFESVWKPDLKVDINTKASSLSENRHEVVLRITIDATTEGDKPGFIVEIQQAGIFLIEGVFGDELRKVLGVACPTTLFPYL
;
A
#
# COMPACT_ATOMS: atom_id res chain seq x y z
N MET A 1 -32.25 28.60 -9.45
CA MET A 1 -31.44 28.17 -9.13
C MET A 1 -31.48 27.17 -8.20
N SER A 2 -32.13 26.54 -8.03
CA SER A 2 -32.23 25.54 -7.10
C SER A 2 -31.51 24.31 -7.45
N GLU A 3 -30.90 24.28 -8.59
CA GLU A 3 -30.20 23.09 -8.99
C GLU A 3 -29.05 22.76 -8.08
N ASP A 4 -28.29 23.77 -7.69
CA ASP A 4 -27.17 23.54 -6.82
C ASP A 4 -27.62 23.07 -5.46
N ASN A 5 -28.71 23.61 -4.99
CA ASN A 5 -29.23 23.21 -3.70
C ASN A 5 -29.70 21.77 -3.72
N ILE A 6 -30.29 21.34 -4.82
CA ILE A 6 -30.75 19.98 -4.94
C ILE A 6 -29.58 19.02 -4.91
N GLU A 7 -28.52 19.34 -5.63
CA GLU A 7 -27.36 18.48 -5.62
C GLU A 7 -26.74 18.41 -4.23
N ASN A 8 -26.66 19.54 -3.56
CA ASN A 8 -26.07 19.55 -2.23
C ASN A 8 -26.90 18.76 -1.24
N GLN A 9 -28.21 18.78 -1.39
CA GLN A 9 -29.05 18.06 -0.49
C GLN A 9 -28.93 16.56 -0.67
N GLU A 10 -28.64 16.13 -1.88
CA GLU A 10 -28.55 14.71 -2.15
C GLU A 10 -27.16 14.14 -1.95
N SER A 11 -26.17 15.00 -1.93
CA SER A 11 -24.82 14.49 -1.81
C SER A 11 -24.47 14.20 -0.36
N ILE A 12 -23.89 13.04 -0.15
CA ILE A 12 -23.34 12.64 1.14
C ILE A 12 -21.89 13.09 1.16
N PRO A 13 -21.47 13.83 2.17
CA PRO A 13 -20.08 14.27 2.22
C PRO A 13 -19.14 13.08 2.21
N VAL A 14 -18.15 13.13 1.36
CA VAL A 14 -17.11 12.11 1.33
C VAL A 14 -16.11 12.40 2.44
N LYS A 15 -15.83 11.39 3.22
CA LYS A 15 -14.90 11.50 4.32
C LYS A 15 -13.88 10.38 4.20
N LEU A 16 -12.60 10.75 4.17
CA LEU A 16 -11.51 9.79 4.13
C LEU A 16 -10.50 10.23 5.18
N ILE A 17 -10.39 9.45 6.24
CA ILE A 17 -9.51 9.76 7.34
C ILE A 17 -8.60 8.56 7.60
N LEU A 18 -7.30 8.80 7.58
CA LEU A 18 -6.33 7.81 8.03
C LEU A 18 -6.29 7.88 9.56
N GLU A 19 -6.84 6.87 10.20
CA GLU A 19 -6.92 6.84 11.66
C GLU A 19 -5.66 6.27 12.30
N ARG A 20 -5.04 5.31 11.63
CA ARG A 20 -3.86 4.66 12.17
C ARG A 20 -3.00 4.12 11.04
N ILE A 21 -1.69 4.23 11.20
CA ILE A 21 -0.74 3.64 10.28
C ILE A 21 0.22 2.79 11.08
N PHE A 22 0.58 1.63 10.57
CA PHE A 22 1.47 0.73 11.26
C PHE A 22 2.19 -0.20 10.29
N LEU A 23 3.36 -0.66 10.73
CA LEU A 23 4.09 -1.69 10.01
C LEU A 23 3.51 -3.03 10.40
N LYS A 24 2.91 -3.71 9.43
CA LYS A 24 2.23 -4.97 9.70
C LYS A 24 3.20 -6.13 9.66
N ASP A 25 4.16 -6.09 8.73
CA ASP A 25 5.15 -7.15 8.60
C ASP A 25 6.35 -6.61 7.84
N ALA A 26 7.52 -7.11 8.16
CA ALA A 26 8.74 -6.76 7.44
C ALA A 26 9.71 -7.91 7.54
N SER A 27 10.32 -8.25 6.40
CA SER A 27 11.35 -9.27 6.38
C SER A 27 12.47 -8.83 5.46
N PHE A 28 13.67 -9.25 5.81
CA PHE A 28 14.86 -8.99 5.02
C PHE A 28 15.72 -10.26 5.04
N GLU A 29 16.11 -10.71 3.87
CA GLU A 29 16.99 -11.87 3.74
C GLU A 29 18.13 -11.53 2.82
N SER A 30 19.32 -11.93 3.23
CA SER A 30 20.54 -11.77 2.43
C SER A 30 21.26 -13.11 2.40
N PRO A 31 20.79 -14.06 1.58
CA PRO A 31 21.27 -15.44 1.67
C PRO A 31 22.72 -15.63 1.24
N SER A 32 23.26 -14.74 0.44
CA SER A 32 24.64 -14.84 -0.03
C SER A 32 25.61 -13.92 0.68
N SER A 33 25.21 -13.36 1.82
CA SER A 33 26.13 -12.54 2.61
C SER A 33 27.02 -13.45 3.45
N PRO A 34 28.27 -13.02 3.74
CA PRO A 34 28.86 -11.76 3.34
C PRO A 34 29.52 -11.77 1.97
N SER A 35 29.60 -12.93 1.32
CA SER A 35 30.39 -13.06 0.07
C SER A 35 29.90 -12.16 -1.03
N ILE A 36 28.60 -11.85 -1.05
CA ILE A 36 28.02 -10.99 -2.07
C ILE A 36 28.61 -9.58 -2.03
N PHE A 37 29.12 -9.14 -0.89
CA PHE A 37 29.68 -7.81 -0.75
C PHE A 37 31.15 -7.74 -1.17
N GLU A 38 31.73 -8.87 -1.52
CA GLU A 38 33.14 -8.92 -1.95
C GLU A 38 33.29 -8.70 -3.44
N SER A 39 32.20 -8.76 -4.20
CA SER A 39 32.24 -8.55 -5.64
C SER A 39 31.59 -7.23 -6.00
N VAL A 40 31.73 -6.85 -7.28
CA VAL A 40 31.10 -5.62 -7.75
C VAL A 40 29.58 -5.77 -7.63
N TRP A 41 28.98 -4.82 -6.92
CA TRP A 41 27.56 -4.85 -6.67
C TRP A 41 26.81 -4.15 -7.80
N LYS A 42 26.20 -4.94 -8.66
CA LYS A 42 25.34 -4.43 -9.73
C LYS A 42 24.05 -5.24 -9.72
N PRO A 43 23.14 -4.94 -8.82
CA PRO A 43 21.93 -5.74 -8.70
C PRO A 43 20.92 -5.40 -9.77
N ASP A 44 20.21 -6.42 -10.21
CA ASP A 44 18.94 -6.25 -10.92
C ASP A 44 17.85 -6.25 -9.87
N LEU A 45 17.04 -5.22 -9.89
CA LEU A 45 15.95 -5.08 -8.93
C LEU A 45 14.63 -5.43 -9.57
N LYS A 46 13.89 -6.31 -8.92
CA LYS A 46 12.53 -6.62 -9.28
C LYS A 46 11.64 -6.14 -8.16
N VAL A 47 10.68 -5.27 -8.48
CA VAL A 47 9.82 -4.67 -7.49
C VAL A 47 8.38 -5.06 -7.79
N ASP A 48 7.71 -5.65 -6.82
CA ASP A 48 6.29 -5.95 -6.90
C ASP A 48 5.56 -5.15 -5.84
N ILE A 49 4.44 -4.56 -6.22
CA ILE A 49 3.61 -3.77 -5.33
C ILE A 49 2.19 -4.32 -5.39
N ASN A 50 1.65 -4.68 -4.24
CA ASN A 50 0.29 -5.19 -4.12
C ASN A 50 -0.45 -4.44 -3.04
N THR A 51 -1.76 -4.33 -3.22
CA THR A 51 -2.62 -3.75 -2.22
C THR A 51 -3.73 -4.74 -1.88
N LYS A 52 -4.13 -4.72 -0.62
CA LYS A 52 -5.22 -5.55 -0.15
C LYS A 52 -6.05 -4.71 0.82
N ALA A 53 -7.36 -4.78 0.67
CA ALA A 53 -8.28 -4.06 1.54
C ALA A 53 -9.25 -5.05 2.15
N SER A 54 -9.57 -4.82 3.42
CA SER A 54 -10.56 -5.63 4.12
C SER A 54 -11.41 -4.73 5.00
N SER A 55 -12.68 -5.08 5.15
CA SER A 55 -13.60 -4.33 5.98
C SER A 55 -13.42 -4.75 7.44
N LEU A 56 -13.28 -3.78 8.32
CA LEU A 56 -13.18 -4.03 9.76
C LEU A 56 -14.50 -3.79 10.45
N SER A 57 -15.20 -2.76 10.03
CA SER A 57 -16.51 -2.42 10.55
C SER A 57 -17.23 -1.62 9.48
N GLU A 58 -18.36 -1.04 9.80
CA GLU A 58 -19.22 -0.44 8.79
C GLU A 58 -18.51 0.57 7.89
N ASN A 59 -17.72 1.47 8.46
CA ASN A 59 -17.05 2.51 7.69
C ASN A 59 -15.53 2.43 7.80
N ARG A 60 -15.01 1.41 8.44
CA ARG A 60 -13.57 1.28 8.65
C ARG A 60 -13.01 0.13 7.86
N HIS A 61 -11.88 0.41 7.23
CA HIS A 61 -11.21 -0.55 6.36
C HIS A 61 -9.73 -0.59 6.67
N GLU A 62 -9.17 -1.79 6.67
CA GLU A 62 -7.73 -1.94 6.68
C GLU A 62 -7.25 -2.01 5.25
N VAL A 63 -6.28 -1.19 4.91
CA VAL A 63 -5.62 -1.26 3.61
C VAL A 63 -4.15 -1.58 3.85
N VAL A 64 -3.67 -2.61 3.19
CA VAL A 64 -2.29 -3.07 3.30
C VAL A 64 -1.60 -2.82 1.97
N LEU A 65 -0.49 -2.09 2.03
CA LEU A 65 0.40 -1.90 0.90
C LEU A 65 1.59 -2.83 1.10
N ARG A 66 1.72 -3.79 0.19
CA ARG A 66 2.79 -4.78 0.26
C ARG A 66 3.78 -4.50 -0.85
N ILE A 67 5.06 -4.38 -0.48
CA ILE A 67 6.14 -4.19 -1.44
C ILE A 67 7.14 -5.31 -1.25
N THR A 68 7.49 -5.95 -2.36
CA THR A 68 8.53 -6.97 -2.39
C THR A 68 9.62 -6.48 -3.33
N ILE A 69 10.85 -6.45 -2.84
CA ILE A 69 12.01 -6.08 -3.64
C ILE A 69 12.95 -7.28 -3.66
N ASP A 70 13.22 -7.77 -4.86
CA ASP A 70 14.10 -8.89 -5.07
C ASP A 70 15.31 -8.36 -5.83
N ALA A 71 16.49 -8.41 -5.22
CA ALA A 71 17.72 -7.96 -5.83
C ALA A 71 18.58 -9.16 -6.14
N THR A 72 18.93 -9.33 -7.43
CA THR A 72 19.81 -10.40 -7.85
C THR A 72 21.11 -9.79 -8.40
N THR A 73 22.19 -10.57 -8.35
CA THR A 73 23.46 -10.16 -8.92
C THR A 73 23.76 -11.02 -10.14
N GLU A 74 24.96 -10.87 -10.71
CA GLU A 74 25.36 -11.62 -11.87
C GLU A 74 25.16 -13.12 -11.66
N GLY A 75 24.63 -13.80 -12.68
CA GLY A 75 24.40 -15.22 -12.64
C GLY A 75 23.17 -15.59 -11.83
N ASP A 76 22.24 -14.67 -11.66
CA ASP A 76 20.99 -14.88 -10.93
C ASP A 76 21.20 -15.31 -9.48
N LYS A 77 22.31 -14.88 -8.90
CA LYS A 77 22.56 -15.13 -7.49
C LYS A 77 21.70 -14.19 -6.65
N PRO A 78 21.04 -14.70 -5.61
CA PRO A 78 20.22 -13.85 -4.77
C PRO A 78 21.10 -12.87 -4.01
N GLY A 79 20.78 -11.58 -4.13
CA GLY A 79 21.43 -10.55 -3.34
C GLY A 79 20.70 -10.36 -2.03
N PHE A 80 19.50 -9.81 -2.11
CA PHE A 80 18.64 -9.69 -0.94
C PHE A 80 17.19 -9.72 -1.38
N ILE A 81 16.32 -10.03 -0.44
CA ILE A 81 14.88 -9.99 -0.62
C ILE A 81 14.31 -9.20 0.54
N VAL A 82 13.55 -8.16 0.21
CA VAL A 82 12.85 -7.33 1.20
C VAL A 82 11.37 -7.44 0.94
N GLU A 83 10.61 -7.68 1.99
CA GLU A 83 9.16 -7.63 1.93
C GLU A 83 8.67 -6.74 3.06
N ILE A 84 7.84 -5.76 2.73
CA ILE A 84 7.29 -4.83 3.70
C ILE A 84 5.79 -4.76 3.49
N GLN A 85 5.03 -4.87 4.58
CA GLN A 85 3.61 -4.66 4.57
C GLN A 85 3.29 -3.48 5.47
N GLN A 86 2.97 -2.36 4.85
CA GLN A 86 2.58 -1.15 5.54
C GLN A 86 1.06 -1.07 5.51
N ALA A 87 0.45 -0.92 6.67
CA ALA A 87 -0.99 -0.94 6.77
C ALA A 87 -1.52 0.36 7.35
N GLY A 88 -2.76 0.63 7.04
CA GLY A 88 -3.48 1.75 7.60
C GLY A 88 -4.93 1.39 7.85
N ILE A 89 -5.51 2.01 8.87
CA ILE A 89 -6.93 1.91 9.13
C ILE A 89 -7.55 3.22 8.69
N PHE A 90 -8.50 3.12 7.77
CA PHE A 90 -9.16 4.27 7.18
C PHE A 90 -10.63 4.29 7.53
N LEU A 91 -11.11 5.45 7.92
CA LEU A 91 -12.53 5.72 8.02
C LEU A 91 -12.96 6.30 6.67
N ILE A 92 -13.89 5.63 6.01
CA ILE A 92 -14.35 6.04 4.68
C ILE A 92 -15.87 6.13 4.71
N GLU A 93 -16.37 7.31 4.43
CA GLU A 93 -17.81 7.58 4.42
C GLU A 93 -18.18 8.32 3.15
N GLY A 94 -19.40 8.10 2.68
CA GLY A 94 -19.94 8.85 1.56
C GLY A 94 -19.62 8.28 0.19
N VAL A 95 -18.93 7.14 0.11
CA VAL A 95 -18.65 6.46 -1.16
C VAL A 95 -19.02 5.00 -1.04
N PHE A 96 -19.49 4.45 -2.13
CA PHE A 96 -20.00 3.08 -2.18
C PHE A 96 -19.65 2.44 -3.52
N GLY A 97 -19.71 1.12 -3.56
CA GLY A 97 -19.57 0.37 -4.80
C GLY A 97 -18.23 0.61 -5.48
N ASP A 98 -18.28 0.95 -6.75
CA ASP A 98 -17.06 1.13 -7.54
C ASP A 98 -16.22 2.30 -7.08
N GLU A 99 -16.84 3.36 -6.59
CA GLU A 99 -16.08 4.48 -6.05
C GLU A 99 -15.32 4.08 -4.81
N LEU A 100 -15.94 3.29 -3.95
CA LEU A 100 -15.25 2.78 -2.76
C LEU A 100 -14.07 1.91 -3.15
N ARG A 101 -14.24 1.06 -4.16
CA ARG A 101 -13.13 0.24 -4.64
C ARG A 101 -11.97 1.08 -5.14
N LYS A 102 -12.25 2.18 -5.83
CA LYS A 102 -11.20 3.08 -6.31
C LYS A 102 -10.49 3.75 -5.15
N VAL A 103 -11.23 4.18 -4.13
CA VAL A 103 -10.62 4.78 -2.95
C VAL A 103 -9.71 3.78 -2.27
N LEU A 104 -10.19 2.56 -2.07
CA LEU A 104 -9.39 1.52 -1.42
C LEU A 104 -8.19 1.09 -2.25
N GLY A 105 -8.32 1.10 -3.57
CA GLY A 105 -7.27 0.62 -4.47
C GLY A 105 -6.26 1.67 -4.89
N VAL A 106 -6.57 2.96 -4.77
CA VAL A 106 -5.71 4.03 -5.25
C VAL A 106 -5.42 5.05 -4.17
N ALA A 107 -6.45 5.70 -3.63
CA ALA A 107 -6.24 6.80 -2.70
C ALA A 107 -5.58 6.35 -1.40
N CYS A 108 -6.04 5.23 -0.84
CA CYS A 108 -5.50 4.72 0.40
C CYS A 108 -4.06 4.23 0.25
N PRO A 109 -3.73 3.39 -0.76
CA PRO A 109 -2.34 3.00 -0.95
C PRO A 109 -1.42 4.19 -1.22
N THR A 110 -1.89 5.17 -1.98
CA THR A 110 -1.12 6.37 -2.26
C THR A 110 -0.81 7.14 -0.98
N THR A 111 -1.77 7.18 -0.06
CA THR A 111 -1.57 7.82 1.23
C THR A 111 -0.54 7.07 2.09
N LEU A 112 -0.54 5.75 2.00
CA LEU A 112 0.38 4.91 2.77
C LEU A 112 1.80 4.92 2.24
N PHE A 113 1.97 5.12 0.94
CA PHE A 113 3.26 4.97 0.27
C PHE A 113 4.39 5.79 0.90
N PRO A 114 4.19 7.06 1.26
CA PRO A 114 5.28 7.86 1.84
C PRO A 114 5.79 7.34 3.18
N TYR A 115 5.06 6.47 3.84
CA TYR A 115 5.43 5.95 5.15
C TYR A 115 6.22 4.65 5.10
N LEU A 116 6.48 4.15 3.89
CA LEU A 116 7.31 2.95 3.74
C LEU A 116 8.81 3.20 4.06
#